data_a3888c7a1e60b9def38b9b2c44278df2
#
_entry.id   a3888c7a1e60b9def38b9b2c44278df2
#
_cell.length_a   1.000
_cell.length_b   1.000
_cell.length_c   1.000
_cell.angle_alpha   90.00
_cell.angle_beta   90.00
_cell.angle_gamma   90.00
#
_symmetry.space_group_name_H-M   'P 1'
#
loop_
_entity.id
_entity.type
_entity.pdbx_description
1 polymer ?
#
loop_
_entity_poly.entity_id
_entity_poly.type
_entity_poly.pdbx_seq_one_letter_code
_entity_poly.pdbx_strand_id
1 'polypeptide(L)'
;MEYDDKPFQTQASFHLAGIIPIAGQPLDFQMDLPDCMMPINQNYTLIDHAVYECAVAGCDTIWLICNDDISPAIRYRIGDYVQDPVYMSRKVKFPSEHRRRIPIFYMPIHPKDRDKRDCLAWSVLHGAITSLKISSQLSKWVSPDKYYVSFPYGVFPVEELREHRKLISSKKNFYVLNNSEHVGHGHYTSFTFGKDEFVKYRRNIRQKGTGMYTMDKVDDRGIPRGILPVEERYSARFFDIDEVFEVDDIAESNTLEVTKFKNVSSWQQYRDYMSSDLSKTIVRPW
;
A
#
# COMPACT_ATOMS: atom_id res chain seq x y z
N MET A 1 -44.78 29.17 -1.87
CA MET A 1 -43.40 28.68 -2.04
C MET A 1 -43.27 27.46 -1.13
N GLU A 2 -43.61 26.29 -1.65
CA GLU A 2 -43.48 25.01 -0.92
C GLU A 2 -41.99 24.65 -0.90
N TYR A 3 -41.43 24.60 0.30
CA TYR A 3 -40.13 24.01 0.52
C TYR A 3 -40.28 22.50 0.38
N ASP A 4 -39.67 21.94 -0.67
CA ASP A 4 -39.59 20.51 -0.93
C ASP A 4 -38.61 19.90 0.09
N ASP A 5 -39.15 19.42 1.22
CA ASP A 5 -38.43 18.71 2.28
C ASP A 5 -38.02 17.31 1.81
N LYS A 6 -37.20 17.23 0.75
CA LYS A 6 -36.47 16.00 0.47
C LYS A 6 -35.36 15.86 1.49
N PRO A 7 -35.39 14.80 2.30
CA PRO A 7 -34.29 14.54 3.21
C PRO A 7 -33.01 14.45 2.38
N PHE A 8 -32.00 15.21 2.76
CA PHE A 8 -30.64 15.08 2.23
C PHE A 8 -30.23 13.62 2.39
N GLN A 9 -30.43 12.82 1.36
CA GLN A 9 -29.77 11.53 1.24
C GLN A 9 -28.29 11.84 1.02
N THR A 10 -27.56 11.96 2.12
CA THR A 10 -26.12 11.83 2.12
C THR A 10 -25.82 10.41 1.63
N GLN A 11 -25.68 10.22 0.32
CA GLN A 11 -25.06 9.04 -0.20
C GLN A 11 -23.68 8.99 0.48
N ALA A 12 -23.48 7.96 1.31
CA ALA A 12 -22.18 7.68 1.89
C ALA A 12 -21.19 7.64 0.73
N SER A 13 -20.32 8.64 0.65
CA SER A 13 -19.32 8.70 -0.42
C SER A 13 -18.37 7.54 -0.24
N PHE A 14 -18.14 6.76 -1.29
CA PHE A 14 -17.18 5.67 -1.29
C PHE A 14 -15.81 6.20 -0.85
N HIS A 15 -15.23 5.57 0.19
CA HIS A 15 -13.95 5.97 0.76
C HIS A 15 -12.85 4.98 0.36
N LEU A 16 -11.90 5.43 -0.45
CA LEU A 16 -10.71 4.70 -0.83
C LEU A 16 -9.52 5.14 0.03
N ALA A 17 -8.97 4.23 0.84
CA ALA A 17 -7.79 4.49 1.64
C ALA A 17 -6.54 3.96 0.93
N GLY A 18 -5.57 4.85 0.65
CA GLY A 18 -4.26 4.46 0.16
C GLY A 18 -3.38 3.95 1.31
N ILE A 19 -2.68 2.84 1.10
CA ILE A 19 -1.73 2.27 2.05
C ILE A 19 -0.37 2.21 1.37
N ILE A 20 0.63 2.80 2.00
CA ILE A 20 2.03 2.77 1.55
C ILE A 20 2.86 2.07 2.62
N PRO A 21 3.22 0.78 2.41
CA PRO A 21 4.03 0.03 3.35
C PRO A 21 5.50 0.41 3.18
N ILE A 22 6.12 0.86 4.26
CA ILE A 22 7.55 1.22 4.30
C ILE A 22 8.27 0.38 5.35
N ALA A 23 7.61 0.11 6.48
CA ALA A 23 8.19 -0.66 7.55
C ALA A 23 8.28 -2.14 7.19
N GLY A 24 9.36 -2.78 7.58
CA GLY A 24 9.42 -4.22 7.73
C GLY A 24 10.22 -4.99 6.73
N GLN A 25 10.93 -4.45 5.80
CA GLN A 25 11.87 -5.24 4.99
C GLN A 25 13.15 -4.46 4.76
N PRO A 26 14.29 -4.98 5.24
CA PRO A 26 15.56 -4.43 4.83
C PRO A 26 15.75 -4.69 3.34
N LEU A 27 15.92 -3.63 2.58
CA LEU A 27 16.29 -3.72 1.17
C LEU A 27 17.81 -3.72 1.03
N ASP A 28 18.28 -4.20 -0.09
CA ASP A 28 19.72 -4.33 -0.36
C ASP A 28 20.33 -3.02 -0.89
N PHE A 29 19.97 -1.89 -0.30
CA PHE A 29 20.59 -0.61 -0.68
C PHE A 29 21.80 -0.26 0.18
N GLN A 30 21.83 -0.69 1.43
CA GLN A 30 22.90 -0.43 2.41
C GLN A 30 23.27 1.07 2.52
N MET A 31 22.24 1.93 2.51
CA MET A 31 22.39 3.38 2.60
C MET A 31 21.99 3.87 3.99
N ASP A 32 22.59 4.98 4.44
CA ASP A 32 22.30 5.60 5.74
C ASP A 32 20.93 6.31 5.78
N LEU A 33 20.24 6.41 4.66
CA LEU A 33 18.91 6.99 4.58
C LEU A 33 17.84 5.89 4.36
N PRO A 34 16.59 6.15 4.75
CA PRO A 34 15.51 5.19 4.50
C PRO A 34 15.39 4.84 3.01
N ASP A 35 15.32 3.55 2.68
CA ASP A 35 15.31 3.05 1.29
C ASP A 35 14.22 3.70 0.43
N CYS A 36 13.04 3.97 1.00
CA CYS A 36 11.96 4.67 0.32
C CYS A 36 12.30 6.13 -0.06
N MET A 37 13.36 6.70 0.50
CA MET A 37 13.85 8.05 0.18
C MET A 37 14.92 8.06 -0.94
N MET A 38 15.22 6.91 -1.52
CA MET A 38 16.10 6.84 -2.69
C MET A 38 15.57 7.71 -3.83
N PRO A 39 16.42 8.57 -4.44
CA PRO A 39 16.00 9.46 -5.50
C PRO A 39 15.77 8.72 -6.80
N ILE A 40 14.63 8.93 -7.43
CA ILE A 40 14.30 8.37 -8.77
C ILE A 40 14.40 9.42 -9.88
N ASN A 41 14.41 10.69 -9.52
CA ASN A 41 14.70 11.80 -10.41
C ASN A 41 15.11 13.03 -9.56
N GLN A 42 15.42 14.15 -10.21
CA GLN A 42 15.79 15.40 -9.54
C GLN A 42 14.73 15.82 -8.52
N ASN A 43 15.11 15.86 -7.25
CA ASN A 43 14.23 16.20 -6.12
C ASN A 43 12.93 15.36 -6.04
N TYR A 44 12.97 14.12 -6.49
CA TYR A 44 11.85 13.18 -6.51
C TYR A 44 12.31 11.81 -6.05
N THR A 45 11.70 11.28 -5.01
CA THR A 45 12.09 10.03 -4.35
C THR A 45 11.03 8.94 -4.55
N LEU A 46 11.36 7.70 -4.22
CA LEU A 46 10.42 6.57 -4.26
C LEU A 46 9.16 6.84 -3.45
N ILE A 47 9.29 7.43 -2.26
CA ILE A 47 8.12 7.74 -1.42
C ILE A 47 7.28 8.88 -2.00
N ASP A 48 7.90 9.90 -2.61
CA ASP A 48 7.15 10.94 -3.33
C ASP A 48 6.29 10.31 -4.44
N HIS A 49 6.85 9.33 -5.15
CA HIS A 49 6.17 8.63 -6.25
C HIS A 49 4.96 7.84 -5.75
N ALA A 50 5.12 7.05 -4.68
CA ALA A 50 4.03 6.27 -4.11
C ALA A 50 2.89 7.15 -3.56
N VAL A 51 3.22 8.29 -2.93
CA VAL A 51 2.21 9.27 -2.48
C VAL A 51 1.48 9.89 -3.67
N TYR A 52 2.22 10.25 -4.73
CA TYR A 52 1.62 10.77 -5.95
C TYR A 52 0.73 9.75 -6.64
N GLU A 53 1.16 8.51 -6.69
CA GLU A 53 0.37 7.38 -7.22
C GLU A 53 -0.97 7.25 -6.49
N CYS A 54 -0.98 7.20 -5.15
CA CYS A 54 -2.21 7.18 -4.36
C CYS A 54 -3.12 8.37 -4.67
N ALA A 55 -2.55 9.55 -4.85
CA ALA A 55 -3.32 10.75 -5.19
C ALA A 55 -3.91 10.67 -6.60
N VAL A 56 -3.16 10.18 -7.60
CA VAL A 56 -3.66 9.94 -8.97
C VAL A 56 -4.71 8.84 -8.98
N ALA A 57 -4.55 7.77 -8.24
CA ALA A 57 -5.53 6.68 -8.10
C ALA A 57 -6.87 7.15 -7.51
N GLY A 58 -6.86 8.29 -6.79
CA GLY A 58 -8.08 8.91 -6.25
C GLY A 58 -8.37 8.55 -4.80
N CYS A 59 -7.36 8.16 -4.03
CA CYS A 59 -7.48 7.92 -2.60
C CYS A 59 -8.02 9.15 -1.87
N ASP A 60 -8.85 8.92 -0.85
CA ASP A 60 -9.41 9.96 0.01
C ASP A 60 -8.52 10.24 1.23
N THR A 61 -7.77 9.22 1.66
CA THR A 61 -6.77 9.29 2.72
C THR A 61 -5.55 8.47 2.33
N ILE A 62 -4.37 8.81 2.84
CA ILE A 62 -3.13 8.06 2.62
C ILE A 62 -2.55 7.67 3.98
N TRP A 63 -2.19 6.41 4.13
CA TRP A 63 -1.65 5.82 5.35
C TRP A 63 -0.24 5.31 5.09
N LEU A 64 0.74 6.02 5.63
CA LEU A 64 2.15 5.66 5.56
C LEU A 64 2.49 4.78 6.77
N ILE A 65 2.82 3.52 6.50
CA ILE A 65 3.17 2.57 7.54
C ILE A 65 4.69 2.53 7.66
N CYS A 66 5.21 3.28 8.62
CA CYS A 66 6.64 3.47 8.82
C CYS A 66 7.00 3.38 10.32
N ASN A 67 8.23 2.98 10.61
CA ASN A 67 8.71 2.93 11.98
C ASN A 67 8.97 4.35 12.53
N ASP A 68 8.93 4.48 13.85
CA ASP A 68 9.04 5.78 14.53
C ASP A 68 10.39 6.48 14.29
N ASP A 69 11.46 5.70 14.05
CA ASP A 69 12.81 6.18 13.78
C ASP A 69 12.93 6.90 12.43
N ILE A 70 12.23 6.41 11.40
CA ILE A 70 12.28 6.98 10.04
C ILE A 70 11.12 7.95 9.76
N SER A 71 10.01 7.84 10.50
CA SER A 71 8.80 8.64 10.31
C SER A 71 9.05 10.17 10.30
N PRO A 72 9.89 10.75 11.19
CA PRO A 72 10.14 12.19 11.18
C PRO A 72 10.78 12.68 9.88
N ALA A 73 11.74 11.94 9.32
CA ALA A 73 12.41 12.29 8.06
C ALA A 73 11.42 12.25 6.88
N ILE A 74 10.59 11.22 6.82
CA ILE A 74 9.58 11.07 5.77
C ILE A 74 8.54 12.18 5.88
N ARG A 75 8.06 12.47 7.10
CA ARG A 75 7.06 13.53 7.34
C ARG A 75 7.62 14.92 6.98
N TYR A 76 8.88 15.17 7.27
CA TYR A 76 9.54 16.41 6.85
C TYR A 76 9.57 16.55 5.32
N ARG A 77 9.75 15.45 4.60
CA ARG A 77 9.79 15.42 3.13
C ARG A 77 8.41 15.58 2.51
N ILE A 78 7.43 14.82 2.97
CA ILE A 78 6.12 14.66 2.34
C ILE A 78 5.10 15.66 2.88
N GLY A 79 5.14 15.96 4.19
CA GLY A 79 4.14 16.80 4.87
C GLY A 79 2.91 16.01 5.32
N ASP A 80 1.86 16.73 5.70
CA ASP A 80 0.64 16.15 6.29
C ASP A 80 -0.51 15.99 5.29
N TYR A 81 -0.34 16.44 4.06
CA TYR A 81 -1.33 16.29 2.99
C TYR A 81 -0.70 16.42 1.61
N VAL A 82 -1.37 15.87 0.61
CA VAL A 82 -1.09 16.09 -0.81
C VAL A 82 -2.33 16.64 -1.50
N GLN A 83 -2.13 17.47 -2.53
CA GLN A 83 -3.24 17.95 -3.35
C GLN A 83 -3.62 16.91 -4.40
N ASP A 84 -4.92 16.70 -4.64
CA ASP A 84 -5.39 15.81 -5.69
C ASP A 84 -4.99 16.38 -7.08
N PRO A 85 -4.07 15.71 -7.81
CA PRO A 85 -3.53 16.23 -9.06
C PRO A 85 -4.59 16.23 -10.18
N VAL A 86 -5.53 15.28 -10.13
CA VAL A 86 -6.62 15.20 -11.12
C VAL A 86 -7.62 16.33 -10.92
N TYR A 87 -7.87 16.70 -9.68
CA TYR A 87 -8.72 17.84 -9.37
C TYR A 87 -8.07 19.16 -9.78
N MET A 88 -6.76 19.29 -9.53
CA MET A 88 -5.98 20.47 -9.90
C MET A 88 -5.87 20.71 -11.40
N SER A 89 -5.88 19.65 -12.21
CA SER A 89 -5.76 19.73 -13.66
C SER A 89 -7.06 20.07 -14.40
N ARG A 90 -8.19 20.22 -13.67
CA ARG A 90 -9.48 20.60 -14.29
C ARG A 90 -9.40 21.99 -14.90
N LYS A 91 -10.03 22.17 -16.06
CA LYS A 91 -10.08 23.47 -16.79
C LYS A 91 -10.75 24.59 -15.96
N VAL A 92 -11.71 24.22 -15.12
CA VAL A 92 -12.37 25.16 -14.20
C VAL A 92 -11.54 25.26 -12.94
N LYS A 93 -10.90 26.40 -12.73
CA LYS A 93 -10.14 26.68 -11.51
C LYS A 93 -11.13 27.01 -10.38
N PHE A 94 -11.27 26.11 -9.45
CA PHE A 94 -11.97 26.41 -8.21
C PHE A 94 -11.12 27.34 -7.32
N PRO A 95 -11.76 28.16 -6.46
CA PRO A 95 -11.05 28.93 -5.45
C PRO A 95 -10.13 28.03 -4.62
N SER A 96 -9.03 28.56 -4.12
CA SER A 96 -8.03 27.80 -3.35
C SER A 96 -8.61 27.07 -2.14
N GLU A 97 -9.70 27.57 -1.59
CA GLU A 97 -10.44 26.99 -0.46
C GLU A 97 -11.13 25.67 -0.80
N HIS A 98 -11.41 25.41 -2.08
CA HIS A 98 -12.07 24.19 -2.56
C HIS A 98 -11.08 23.16 -3.13
N ARG A 99 -9.79 23.35 -2.94
CA ARG A 99 -8.79 22.37 -3.39
C ARG A 99 -8.91 21.11 -2.54
N ARG A 100 -9.09 19.96 -3.21
CA ARG A 100 -9.13 18.68 -2.52
C ARG A 100 -7.74 18.36 -1.97
N ARG A 101 -7.60 18.40 -0.65
CA ARG A 101 -6.43 17.96 0.09
C ARG A 101 -6.66 16.53 0.57
N ILE A 102 -5.74 15.67 0.28
CA ILE A 102 -5.75 14.28 0.73
C ILE A 102 -4.85 14.21 1.96
N PRO A 103 -5.40 13.94 3.16
CA PRO A 103 -4.62 13.87 4.38
C PRO A 103 -3.71 12.65 4.39
N ILE A 104 -2.54 12.78 5.00
CA ILE A 104 -1.54 11.74 5.15
C ILE A 104 -1.39 11.41 6.63
N PHE A 105 -1.52 10.14 6.97
CA PHE A 105 -1.38 9.62 8.32
C PHE A 105 -0.13 8.75 8.42
N TYR A 106 0.68 9.00 9.44
CA TYR A 106 1.91 8.27 9.74
C TYR A 106 1.64 7.28 10.85
N MET A 107 1.76 5.99 10.56
CA MET A 107 1.36 4.92 11.48
C MET A 107 2.53 3.98 11.75
N PRO A 108 3.02 3.95 12.99
CA PRO A 108 4.06 3.00 13.37
C PRO A 108 3.50 1.58 13.51
N ILE A 109 4.32 0.60 13.17
CA ILE A 109 4.03 -0.79 13.54
C ILE A 109 4.21 -0.93 15.05
N HIS A 110 3.26 -1.62 15.67
CA HIS A 110 3.33 -1.85 17.11
C HIS A 110 4.62 -2.61 17.48
N PRO A 111 5.37 -2.21 18.54
CA PRO A 111 6.65 -2.83 18.89
C PRO A 111 6.59 -4.35 19.04
N LYS A 112 5.49 -4.90 19.55
CA LYS A 112 5.28 -6.36 19.65
C LYS A 112 5.21 -7.08 18.31
N ASP A 113 4.87 -6.38 17.24
CA ASP A 113 4.76 -6.95 15.89
C ASP A 113 6.07 -6.76 15.10
N ARG A 114 6.92 -5.79 15.44
CA ARG A 114 8.21 -5.56 14.79
C ARG A 114 9.11 -6.79 14.81
N ASP A 115 9.17 -7.48 15.97
CA ASP A 115 10.00 -8.67 16.11
C ASP A 115 9.40 -9.94 15.53
N LYS A 116 8.08 -9.96 15.29
CA LYS A 116 7.36 -11.18 14.92
C LYS A 116 6.86 -11.16 13.48
N ARG A 117 6.66 -9.98 12.90
CA ARG A 117 5.98 -9.79 11.63
C ARG A 117 6.55 -8.61 10.86
N ASP A 118 7.86 -8.53 10.81
CA ASP A 118 8.55 -7.44 10.14
C ASP A 118 8.64 -7.71 8.63
N CYS A 119 7.54 -7.49 7.93
CA CYS A 119 7.46 -7.65 6.48
C CYS A 119 6.49 -6.63 5.85
N LEU A 120 6.69 -6.32 4.57
CA LEU A 120 5.83 -5.37 3.84
C LEU A 120 4.37 -5.81 3.81
N ALA A 121 4.11 -7.11 3.65
CA ALA A 121 2.76 -7.64 3.65
C ALA A 121 2.03 -7.41 4.99
N TRP A 122 2.73 -7.56 6.11
CA TRP A 122 2.15 -7.21 7.42
C TRP A 122 1.90 -5.71 7.55
N SER A 123 2.79 -4.87 7.03
CA SER A 123 2.62 -3.42 7.02
C SER A 123 1.35 -3.02 6.27
N VAL A 124 1.04 -3.64 5.15
CA VAL A 124 -0.23 -3.43 4.43
C VAL A 124 -1.42 -3.77 5.31
N LEU A 125 -1.43 -4.97 5.92
CA LEU A 125 -2.54 -5.40 6.77
C LEU A 125 -2.66 -4.57 8.05
N HIS A 126 -1.53 -4.16 8.65
CA HIS A 126 -1.52 -3.27 9.80
C HIS A 126 -2.12 -1.90 9.45
N GLY A 127 -1.77 -1.36 8.28
CA GLY A 127 -2.35 -0.14 7.75
C GLY A 127 -3.87 -0.24 7.58
N ALA A 128 -4.37 -1.33 7.00
CA ALA A 128 -5.79 -1.56 6.84
C ALA A 128 -6.53 -1.68 8.18
N ILE A 129 -5.99 -2.43 9.14
CA ILE A 129 -6.58 -2.56 10.49
C ILE A 129 -6.62 -1.20 11.19
N THR A 130 -5.51 -0.47 11.13
CA THR A 130 -5.36 0.77 11.89
C THR A 130 -6.22 1.88 11.30
N SER A 131 -6.24 2.01 9.97
CA SER A 131 -7.10 2.97 9.29
C SER A 131 -8.59 2.71 9.59
N LEU A 132 -9.02 1.45 9.57
CA LEU A 132 -10.39 1.07 9.94
C LEU A 132 -10.71 1.42 11.40
N LYS A 133 -9.82 1.11 12.34
CA LYS A 133 -10.01 1.41 13.76
C LYS A 133 -10.08 2.91 14.02
N ILE A 134 -9.13 3.68 13.49
CA ILE A 134 -9.08 5.13 13.69
C ILE A 134 -10.30 5.79 13.05
N SER A 135 -10.64 5.43 11.83
CA SER A 135 -11.80 5.98 11.14
C SER A 135 -13.10 5.68 11.88
N SER A 136 -13.26 4.45 12.39
CA SER A 136 -14.45 4.08 13.17
C SER A 136 -14.57 4.80 14.53
N GLN A 137 -13.44 5.19 15.12
CA GLN A 137 -13.41 5.92 16.38
C GLN A 137 -13.63 7.43 16.19
N LEU A 138 -13.01 8.01 15.15
CA LEU A 138 -13.09 9.44 14.89
C LEU A 138 -14.38 9.84 14.17
N SER A 139 -14.84 9.01 13.24
CA SER A 139 -16.05 9.30 12.48
C SER A 139 -16.59 8.01 11.84
N LYS A 140 -17.80 7.62 12.17
CA LYS A 140 -18.49 6.49 11.53
C LYS A 140 -18.69 6.68 10.00
N TRP A 141 -18.53 7.91 9.50
CA TRP A 141 -18.77 8.28 8.10
C TRP A 141 -17.53 8.11 7.19
N VAL A 142 -16.36 7.86 7.76
CA VAL A 142 -15.06 7.87 7.03
C VAL A 142 -14.38 6.50 7.11
N SER A 143 -15.11 5.44 7.43
CA SER A 143 -14.55 4.09 7.39
C SER A 143 -14.21 3.72 5.94
N PRO A 144 -12.99 3.21 5.67
CA PRO A 144 -12.62 2.80 4.32
C PRO A 144 -13.51 1.66 3.81
N ASP A 145 -14.04 1.82 2.60
CA ASP A 145 -14.77 0.78 1.89
C ASP A 145 -13.81 -0.17 1.18
N LYS A 146 -12.65 0.37 0.76
CA LYS A 146 -11.64 -0.34 0.01
C LYS A 146 -10.25 0.27 0.25
N TYR A 147 -9.24 -0.54 0.08
CA TYR A 147 -7.85 -0.16 0.23
C TYR A 147 -7.13 -0.21 -1.12
N TYR A 148 -6.32 0.80 -1.41
CA TYR A 148 -5.39 0.85 -2.52
C TYR A 148 -3.97 0.74 -1.97
N VAL A 149 -3.20 -0.25 -2.42
CA VAL A 149 -1.82 -0.45 -1.99
C VAL A 149 -0.88 0.10 -3.06
N SER A 150 0.01 1.01 -2.67
CA SER A 150 1.11 1.48 -3.49
C SER A 150 2.42 1.12 -2.80
N PHE A 151 3.23 0.31 -3.46
CA PHE A 151 4.57 -0.01 -2.97
C PHE A 151 5.57 1.03 -3.47
N PRO A 152 6.38 1.66 -2.60
CA PRO A 152 7.39 2.62 -3.04
C PRO A 152 8.39 2.05 -4.05
N TYR A 153 8.55 0.73 -4.01
CA TYR A 153 9.57 0.00 -4.78
C TYR A 153 9.11 -0.44 -6.18
N GLY A 154 7.88 -0.14 -6.56
CA GLY A 154 7.36 -0.33 -7.91
C GLY A 154 7.26 1.02 -8.64
N VAL A 155 8.02 1.21 -9.71
CA VAL A 155 8.07 2.50 -10.43
C VAL A 155 7.51 2.33 -11.83
N PHE A 156 6.48 3.12 -12.15
CA PHE A 156 5.82 3.16 -13.46
C PHE A 156 5.18 4.54 -13.71
N PRO A 157 4.76 4.87 -14.95
CA PRO A 157 4.08 6.13 -15.24
C PRO A 157 2.67 6.16 -14.62
N VAL A 158 2.54 6.73 -13.42
CA VAL A 158 1.29 6.72 -12.64
C VAL A 158 0.14 7.50 -13.28
N GLU A 159 0.42 8.37 -14.26
CA GLU A 159 -0.62 9.09 -15.00
C GLU A 159 -1.59 8.15 -15.72
N GLU A 160 -1.16 6.94 -16.05
CA GLU A 160 -2.01 5.90 -16.65
C GLU A 160 -3.18 5.51 -15.74
N LEU A 161 -3.04 5.63 -14.41
CA LEU A 161 -4.11 5.38 -13.44
C LEU A 161 -5.26 6.38 -13.53
N ARG A 162 -5.01 7.57 -14.06
CA ARG A 162 -5.96 8.68 -14.05
C ARG A 162 -7.30 8.33 -14.69
N GLU A 163 -7.26 7.64 -15.80
CA GLU A 163 -8.46 7.23 -16.54
C GLU A 163 -9.20 6.07 -15.85
N HIS A 164 -8.47 5.33 -15.01
CA HIS A 164 -8.97 4.13 -14.33
C HIS A 164 -9.55 4.41 -12.93
N ARG A 165 -9.60 5.67 -12.46
CA ARG A 165 -10.12 6.02 -11.12
C ARG A 165 -11.48 5.42 -10.79
N LYS A 166 -12.40 5.37 -11.77
CA LYS A 166 -13.73 4.78 -11.58
C LYS A 166 -13.66 3.26 -11.38
N LEU A 167 -12.74 2.60 -12.06
CA LEU A 167 -12.52 1.16 -11.92
C LEU A 167 -11.84 0.85 -10.58
N ILE A 168 -10.86 1.65 -10.18
CA ILE A 168 -10.18 1.56 -8.89
C ILE A 168 -11.20 1.69 -7.74
N SER A 169 -12.10 2.66 -7.80
CA SER A 169 -13.15 2.90 -6.81
C SER A 169 -14.39 2.00 -6.98
N SER A 170 -14.37 1.02 -7.89
CA SER A 170 -15.48 0.08 -8.05
C SER A 170 -15.46 -1.01 -6.99
N LYS A 171 -16.52 -1.82 -6.90
CA LYS A 171 -16.57 -2.96 -5.98
C LYS A 171 -15.58 -4.07 -6.31
N LYS A 172 -15.24 -4.23 -7.60
CA LYS A 172 -14.28 -5.24 -8.07
C LYS A 172 -12.87 -4.82 -7.70
N ASN A 173 -12.02 -5.77 -7.38
CA ASN A 173 -10.60 -5.50 -7.16
C ASN A 173 -9.94 -4.96 -8.43
N PHE A 174 -8.88 -4.22 -8.24
CA PHE A 174 -8.11 -3.62 -9.32
C PHE A 174 -6.63 -4.01 -9.14
N TYR A 175 -5.99 -4.41 -10.23
CA TYR A 175 -4.58 -4.79 -10.26
C TYR A 175 -3.84 -4.07 -11.37
N VAL A 176 -2.67 -3.54 -11.04
CA VAL A 176 -1.69 -3.10 -12.03
C VAL A 176 -0.86 -4.30 -12.45
N LEU A 177 -0.75 -4.52 -13.75
CA LEU A 177 -0.01 -5.62 -14.36
C LEU A 177 1.19 -5.09 -15.14
N ASN A 178 2.25 -5.88 -15.20
CA ASN A 178 3.38 -5.67 -16.09
C ASN A 178 3.74 -6.99 -16.77
N ASN A 179 3.52 -7.11 -18.07
CA ASN A 179 3.66 -8.38 -18.82
C ASN A 179 2.88 -9.53 -18.16
N SER A 180 1.65 -9.26 -17.75
CA SER A 180 0.77 -10.18 -17.00
C SER A 180 1.27 -10.54 -15.58
N GLU A 181 2.39 -10.00 -15.13
CA GLU A 181 2.90 -10.17 -13.77
C GLU A 181 2.27 -9.14 -12.82
N HIS A 182 2.02 -9.56 -11.58
CA HIS A 182 1.34 -8.75 -10.56
C HIS A 182 1.86 -9.06 -9.14
N VAL A 183 1.25 -8.44 -8.14
CA VAL A 183 1.63 -8.62 -6.73
C VAL A 183 1.67 -10.09 -6.28
N GLY A 184 0.77 -10.93 -6.78
CA GLY A 184 0.77 -12.38 -6.50
C GLY A 184 1.95 -13.16 -7.12
N HIS A 185 2.77 -12.51 -7.94
CA HIS A 185 4.02 -13.05 -8.50
C HIS A 185 5.27 -12.38 -7.90
N GLY A 186 5.12 -11.64 -6.79
CA GLY A 186 6.23 -10.95 -6.13
C GLY A 186 6.61 -9.58 -6.73
N HIS A 187 5.83 -9.07 -7.68
CA HIS A 187 6.05 -7.73 -8.22
C HIS A 187 5.43 -6.66 -7.31
N TYR A 188 6.14 -5.55 -7.10
CA TYR A 188 5.65 -4.41 -6.33
C TYR A 188 4.66 -3.56 -7.13
N THR A 189 3.75 -4.23 -7.84
CA THR A 189 2.66 -3.57 -8.56
C THR A 189 1.52 -3.24 -7.61
N SER A 190 0.82 -2.15 -7.90
CA SER A 190 -0.26 -1.68 -7.07
C SER A 190 -1.53 -2.49 -7.28
N PHE A 191 -2.33 -2.58 -6.23
CA PHE A 191 -3.58 -3.31 -6.27
C PHE A 191 -4.58 -2.76 -5.26
N THR A 192 -5.83 -3.20 -5.38
CA THR A 192 -6.86 -2.91 -4.39
C THR A 192 -7.39 -4.18 -3.77
N PHE A 193 -7.83 -4.07 -2.52
CA PHE A 193 -8.52 -5.14 -1.83
C PHE A 193 -9.63 -4.60 -0.91
N GLY A 194 -10.64 -5.43 -0.69
CA GLY A 194 -11.74 -5.15 0.21
C GLY A 194 -11.64 -5.95 1.50
N LYS A 195 -12.78 -6.08 2.16
CA LYS A 195 -12.88 -6.77 3.46
C LYS A 195 -12.64 -8.28 3.36
N ASP A 196 -13.10 -8.88 2.29
CA ASP A 196 -13.03 -10.35 2.14
C ASP A 196 -11.59 -10.80 1.88
N GLU A 197 -10.89 -10.12 0.98
CA GLU A 197 -9.47 -10.36 0.74
C GLU A 197 -8.62 -10.05 1.97
N PHE A 198 -8.96 -9.01 2.72
CA PHE A 198 -8.29 -8.72 3.98
C PHE A 198 -8.34 -9.90 4.96
N VAL A 199 -9.50 -10.57 5.07
CA VAL A 199 -9.65 -11.75 5.94
C VAL A 199 -8.79 -12.91 5.41
N LYS A 200 -8.76 -13.11 4.07
CA LYS A 200 -7.92 -14.12 3.41
C LYS A 200 -6.43 -13.88 3.69
N TYR A 201 -5.92 -12.70 3.39
CA TYR A 201 -4.52 -12.33 3.57
C TYR A 201 -4.07 -12.44 5.05
N ARG A 202 -4.93 -12.02 5.96
CA ARG A 202 -4.68 -12.20 7.40
C ARG A 202 -4.60 -13.67 7.80
N ARG A 203 -5.42 -14.54 7.19
CA ARG A 203 -5.37 -15.98 7.41
C ARG A 203 -4.05 -16.57 6.91
N ASN A 204 -3.60 -16.18 5.71
CA ASN A 204 -2.34 -16.62 5.12
C ASN A 204 -1.17 -16.33 6.07
N ILE A 205 -1.02 -15.11 6.55
CA ILE A 205 0.02 -14.74 7.53
C ILE A 205 -0.11 -15.59 8.83
N ARG A 206 -1.33 -15.80 9.32
CA ARG A 206 -1.53 -16.58 10.56
C ARG A 206 -1.17 -18.06 10.38
N GLN A 207 -1.51 -18.66 9.27
CA GLN A 207 -1.18 -20.05 8.98
C GLN A 207 0.32 -20.26 8.86
N LYS A 208 1.00 -19.38 8.15
CA LYS A 208 2.46 -19.43 7.99
C LYS A 208 3.21 -19.08 9.30
N GLY A 209 2.64 -18.22 10.15
CA GLY A 209 3.21 -17.86 11.46
C GLY A 209 3.02 -18.89 12.57
N THR A 210 2.20 -19.92 12.36
CA THR A 210 1.90 -20.94 13.39
C THR A 210 2.83 -22.14 13.38
N GLY A 211 3.79 -22.23 12.47
CA GLY A 211 4.83 -23.26 12.45
C GLY A 211 5.84 -23.17 13.60
N MET A 212 5.34 -22.98 14.85
CA MET A 212 6.19 -22.93 16.05
C MET A 212 6.48 -24.30 16.64
N TYR A 213 5.80 -25.35 16.16
CA TYR A 213 5.84 -26.68 16.79
C TYR A 213 6.30 -27.75 15.80
N THR A 214 7.14 -28.66 16.26
CA THR A 214 7.45 -29.88 15.50
C THR A 214 6.31 -30.85 15.65
N MET A 215 5.97 -31.56 14.56
CA MET A 215 5.03 -32.71 14.62
C MET A 215 5.65 -33.97 15.23
N ASP A 216 6.97 -33.98 15.49
CA ASP A 216 7.71 -35.11 16.02
C ASP A 216 7.43 -35.41 17.50
N LYS A 217 6.88 -34.44 18.22
CA LYS A 217 6.50 -34.57 19.63
C LYS A 217 5.04 -34.22 19.79
N VAL A 218 4.18 -35.17 19.57
CA VAL A 218 2.73 -35.07 19.73
C VAL A 218 2.35 -35.73 21.05
N ASP A 219 1.48 -35.09 21.84
CA ASP A 219 0.94 -35.74 23.04
C ASP A 219 -0.15 -36.75 22.69
N ASP A 220 -0.62 -37.50 23.70
CA ASP A 220 -1.65 -38.53 23.55
C ASP A 220 -2.98 -38.01 22.98
N ARG A 221 -3.12 -36.67 22.85
CA ARG A 221 -4.28 -35.98 22.26
C ARG A 221 -4.01 -35.44 20.86
N GLY A 222 -2.86 -35.75 20.28
CA GLY A 222 -2.47 -35.26 18.95
C GLY A 222 -2.02 -33.78 18.93
N ILE A 223 -1.69 -33.19 20.08
CA ILE A 223 -1.26 -31.77 20.17
C ILE A 223 0.26 -31.72 20.11
N PRO A 224 0.84 -30.95 19.14
CA PRO A 224 2.29 -30.79 19.05
C PRO A 224 2.86 -30.13 20.30
N ARG A 225 3.88 -30.71 20.92
CA ARG A 225 4.55 -30.18 22.13
C ARG A 225 6.00 -29.77 21.91
N GLY A 226 6.59 -30.12 20.78
CA GLY A 226 7.96 -29.74 20.45
C GLY A 226 7.98 -28.30 19.93
N ILE A 227 8.69 -27.39 20.63
CA ILE A 227 8.92 -26.03 20.12
C ILE A 227 10.18 -26.09 19.25
N LEU A 228 10.07 -25.64 17.99
CA LEU A 228 11.22 -25.53 17.09
C LEU A 228 12.25 -24.54 17.62
N PRO A 229 13.55 -24.73 17.38
CA PRO A 229 14.56 -23.71 17.58
C PRO A 229 14.17 -22.39 16.90
N VAL A 230 14.62 -21.25 17.43
CA VAL A 230 14.21 -19.93 16.92
C VAL A 230 14.57 -19.75 15.45
N GLU A 231 15.67 -20.37 15.02
CA GLU A 231 16.18 -20.32 13.64
C GLU A 231 15.32 -21.13 12.67
N GLU A 232 14.66 -22.17 13.17
CA GLU A 232 13.79 -23.07 12.37
C GLU A 232 12.31 -22.68 12.44
N ARG A 233 11.95 -21.75 13.36
CA ARG A 233 10.59 -21.25 13.42
C ARG A 233 10.31 -20.47 12.15
N TYR A 234 9.18 -20.73 11.52
CA TYR A 234 8.67 -19.88 10.47
C TYR A 234 8.55 -18.45 11.04
N SER A 235 9.61 -17.70 10.86
CA SER A 235 9.67 -16.34 11.28
C SER A 235 8.80 -15.55 10.32
N ALA A 236 7.71 -14.98 10.81
CA ALA A 236 6.89 -14.05 10.05
C ALA A 236 7.67 -12.79 9.60
N ARG A 237 8.97 -12.72 9.85
CA ARG A 237 9.86 -11.61 9.51
C ARG A 237 10.10 -11.46 8.01
N PHE A 238 9.97 -12.55 7.24
CA PHE A 238 10.45 -12.58 5.85
C PHE A 238 9.43 -13.20 4.90
N PHE A 239 8.14 -12.92 5.07
CA PHE A 239 7.17 -13.30 4.05
C PHE A 239 7.36 -12.43 2.82
N ASP A 240 7.55 -13.07 1.68
CA ASP A 240 7.44 -12.41 0.42
C ASP A 240 6.00 -11.99 0.15
N ILE A 241 5.81 -10.95 -0.64
CA ILE A 241 4.48 -10.38 -0.89
C ILE A 241 3.56 -11.36 -1.62
N ASP A 242 4.10 -12.19 -2.52
CA ASP A 242 3.39 -13.24 -3.25
C ASP A 242 2.85 -14.34 -2.33
N GLU A 243 3.56 -14.66 -1.25
CA GLU A 243 3.12 -15.62 -0.26
C GLU A 243 1.86 -15.20 0.51
N VAL A 244 1.56 -13.90 0.53
CA VAL A 244 0.45 -13.33 1.28
C VAL A 244 -0.68 -12.86 0.38
N PHE A 245 -0.33 -12.17 -0.73
CA PHE A 245 -1.30 -11.57 -1.65
C PHE A 245 -1.60 -12.51 -2.82
N GLU A 246 -2.15 -13.68 -2.50
CA GLU A 246 -2.63 -14.61 -3.51
C GLU A 246 -3.81 -14.02 -4.28
N VAL A 247 -3.74 -14.06 -5.60
CA VAL A 247 -4.78 -13.60 -6.51
C VAL A 247 -5.45 -14.83 -7.13
N ASP A 248 -6.70 -15.10 -6.75
CA ASP A 248 -7.40 -16.32 -7.18
C ASP A 248 -7.93 -16.21 -8.61
N ASP A 249 -8.49 -15.04 -8.97
CA ASP A 249 -9.09 -14.84 -10.29
C ASP A 249 -8.88 -13.41 -10.77
N ILE A 250 -7.82 -13.22 -11.54
CA ILE A 250 -7.53 -11.93 -12.13
C ILE A 250 -8.51 -11.56 -13.25
N ALA A 251 -9.13 -12.56 -13.90
CA ALA A 251 -10.06 -12.33 -15.00
C ALA A 251 -11.37 -11.68 -14.54
N GLU A 252 -11.78 -11.90 -13.30
CA GLU A 252 -12.95 -11.24 -12.72
C GLU A 252 -12.64 -9.83 -12.18
N SER A 253 -11.38 -9.46 -12.09
CA SER A 253 -10.89 -8.19 -11.54
C SER A 253 -10.77 -7.11 -12.64
N ASN A 254 -10.70 -5.85 -12.23
CA ASN A 254 -10.31 -4.77 -13.13
C ASN A 254 -8.77 -4.73 -13.20
N THR A 255 -8.23 -4.52 -14.39
CA THR A 255 -6.79 -4.53 -14.60
C THR A 255 -6.32 -3.32 -15.40
N LEU A 256 -5.08 -2.92 -15.17
CA LEU A 256 -4.33 -1.97 -15.99
C LEU A 256 -2.99 -2.60 -16.34
N GLU A 257 -2.78 -2.89 -17.60
CA GLU A 257 -1.48 -3.34 -18.10
C GLU A 257 -0.60 -2.12 -18.36
N VAL A 258 0.50 -1.99 -17.61
CA VAL A 258 1.48 -0.92 -17.79
C VAL A 258 2.64 -1.39 -18.67
N THR A 259 3.00 -0.56 -19.64
CA THR A 259 4.06 -0.91 -20.62
C THR A 259 5.47 -0.73 -20.08
N LYS A 260 5.63 0.11 -19.06
CA LYS A 260 6.92 0.46 -18.46
C LYS A 260 6.82 0.34 -16.96
N PHE A 261 7.44 -0.69 -16.41
CA PHE A 261 7.49 -0.95 -14.97
C PHE A 261 8.89 -1.41 -14.57
N LYS A 262 9.33 -1.00 -13.39
CA LYS A 262 10.57 -1.49 -12.77
C LYS A 262 10.36 -1.72 -11.28
N ASN A 263 10.75 -2.91 -10.81
CA ASN A 263 11.02 -3.11 -9.40
C ASN A 263 12.33 -2.40 -9.03
N VAL A 264 12.33 -1.70 -7.89
CA VAL A 264 13.48 -0.95 -7.39
C VAL A 264 13.65 -1.31 -5.90
N SER A 265 13.90 -2.59 -5.62
CA SER A 265 14.05 -3.11 -4.26
C SER A 265 15.46 -3.59 -3.94
N SER A 266 16.39 -3.49 -4.90
CA SER A 266 17.80 -3.79 -4.70
C SER A 266 18.67 -2.76 -5.41
N TRP A 267 19.96 -2.68 -5.02
CA TRP A 267 20.92 -1.79 -5.65
C TRP A 267 21.08 -2.05 -7.15
N GLN A 268 21.06 -3.32 -7.56
CA GLN A 268 21.14 -3.70 -8.97
C GLN A 268 19.91 -3.18 -9.74
N GLN A 269 18.71 -3.40 -9.25
CA GLN A 269 17.47 -2.95 -9.87
C GLN A 269 17.39 -1.42 -9.93
N TYR A 270 17.86 -0.73 -8.89
CA TYR A 270 17.93 0.73 -8.86
C TYR A 270 18.87 1.26 -9.95
N ARG A 271 20.04 0.66 -10.10
CA ARG A 271 21.00 1.03 -11.17
C ARG A 271 20.41 0.80 -12.56
N ASP A 272 19.72 -0.33 -12.75
CA ASP A 272 19.04 -0.66 -14.00
C ASP A 272 17.89 0.31 -14.30
N TYR A 273 17.16 0.74 -13.27
CA TYR A 273 16.15 1.79 -13.38
C TYR A 273 16.81 3.12 -13.82
N MET A 274 17.84 3.58 -13.13
CA MET A 274 18.51 4.85 -13.42
C MET A 274 19.10 4.89 -14.84
N SER A 275 19.48 3.75 -15.39
CA SER A 275 20.01 3.62 -16.77
C SER A 275 18.89 3.51 -17.82
N SER A 276 17.65 3.32 -17.41
CA SER A 276 16.52 3.10 -18.32
C SER A 276 15.91 4.42 -18.83
N ASP A 277 15.16 4.34 -19.92
CA ASP A 277 14.38 5.47 -20.41
C ASP A 277 13.20 5.84 -19.47
N LEU A 278 12.78 4.91 -18.62
CA LEU A 278 11.73 5.19 -17.63
C LEU A 278 12.17 6.29 -16.66
N SER A 279 13.42 6.29 -16.20
CA SER A 279 13.95 7.30 -15.30
C SER A 279 13.89 8.73 -15.87
N LYS A 280 13.96 8.87 -17.21
CA LYS A 280 13.85 10.14 -17.91
C LYS A 280 12.39 10.62 -18.04
N THR A 281 11.43 9.68 -18.04
CA THR A 281 10.00 9.98 -18.20
C THR A 281 9.30 10.28 -16.88
N ILE A 282 9.79 9.70 -15.79
CA ILE A 282 9.27 9.95 -14.43
C ILE A 282 9.81 11.30 -13.95
N VAL A 283 8.97 12.31 -13.86
CA VAL A 283 9.32 13.66 -13.42
C VAL A 283 8.48 14.04 -12.22
N ARG A 284 9.03 14.85 -11.33
CA ARG A 284 8.27 15.39 -10.21
C ARG A 284 7.07 16.21 -10.71
N PRO A 285 5.83 15.86 -10.33
CA PRO A 285 4.64 16.48 -10.92
C PRO A 285 4.27 17.85 -10.31
N TRP A 286 4.92 18.30 -9.22
CA TRP A 286 4.68 19.58 -8.53
C TRP A 286 5.98 20.27 -8.06
#